data_7271af6edb5f9f5eac5d5216844976e8
#
_entry.id   7271af6edb5f9f5eac5d5216844976e8
#
_cell.length_a   1.000
_cell.length_b   1.000
_cell.length_c   1.000
_cell.angle_alpha   90.00
_cell.angle_beta   90.00
_cell.angle_gamma   90.00
#
_symmetry.space_group_name_H-M   'P 1'
#
loop_
_entity.id
_entity.type
_entity.pdbx_description
1 polymer ?
#
loop_
_entity_poly.entity_id
_entity_poly.type
_entity_poly.pdbx_seq_one_letter_code
_entity_poly.pdbx_strand_id
1 'polypeptide(L)'
;MKLSHILTGLLLLLVFLSITIGTSDFSWEKFFAFDQQTWLLFQESRLPRTISILLAASSMSMAGLLMQTITQNQFAAPSTVGTTEAAKLGMVLSLFVFPSASLTQKMLFAFGSSILFTLFFLAFMTIFSVKERWMLPLIGIIYSGIIGSVTEVIAYRFNLVQSMTAWTQGSFSMIQTHQYEWLFLGLIILIAVWKFSQTFTIMNLGKETSESLGISYSLLEKLALFLVALTTSVTMITVGA
;
A
#
# COMPACT_ATOMS: atom_id res chain seq x y z
N MET A 1 -6.90 -27.27 5.13
CA MET A 1 -5.67 -27.44 5.95
C MET A 1 -4.43 -27.75 5.12
N LYS A 2 -4.43 -28.73 4.19
CA LYS A 2 -3.21 -29.06 3.40
C LYS A 2 -2.64 -27.91 2.57
N LEU A 3 -3.49 -27.10 1.92
CA LEU A 3 -3.03 -25.98 1.07
C LEU A 3 -2.35 -24.87 1.90
N SER A 4 -2.89 -24.52 3.06
CA SER A 4 -2.29 -23.48 3.92
C SER A 4 -0.89 -23.89 4.41
N HIS A 5 -0.69 -25.15 4.78
CA HIS A 5 0.63 -25.65 5.20
C HIS A 5 1.66 -25.64 4.05
N ILE A 6 1.21 -25.98 2.82
CA ILE A 6 2.07 -25.90 1.63
C ILE A 6 2.48 -24.45 1.36
N LEU A 7 1.51 -23.52 1.40
CA LEU A 7 1.78 -22.09 1.18
C LEU A 7 2.69 -21.51 2.27
N THR A 8 2.50 -21.92 3.54
CA THR A 8 3.39 -21.47 4.62
C THR A 8 4.80 -22.02 4.43
N GLY A 9 4.94 -23.30 4.04
CA GLY A 9 6.25 -23.90 3.75
C GLY A 9 6.94 -23.21 2.58
N LEU A 10 6.21 -22.89 1.50
CA LEU A 10 6.72 -22.15 0.36
C LEU A 10 7.17 -20.74 0.76
N LEU A 11 6.38 -20.04 1.58
CA LEU A 11 6.72 -18.71 2.06
C LEU A 11 8.00 -18.74 2.89
N LEU A 12 8.16 -19.68 3.80
CA LEU A 12 9.38 -19.84 4.60
C LEU A 12 10.61 -20.11 3.73
N LEU A 13 10.44 -20.96 2.71
CA LEU A 13 11.50 -21.24 1.74
C LEU A 13 11.87 -19.99 0.95
N LEU A 14 10.91 -19.20 0.47
CA LEU A 14 11.16 -17.97 -0.26
C LEU A 14 11.81 -16.90 0.63
N VAL A 15 11.43 -16.79 1.89
CA VAL A 15 12.09 -15.92 2.88
C VAL A 15 13.55 -16.32 3.06
N PHE A 16 13.81 -17.61 3.21
CA PHE A 16 15.18 -18.13 3.30
C PHE A 16 16.01 -17.82 2.04
N LEU A 17 15.45 -18.04 0.86
CA LEU A 17 16.07 -17.69 -0.41
C LEU A 17 16.31 -16.18 -0.56
N SER A 18 15.38 -15.35 -0.11
CA SER A 18 15.52 -13.89 -0.14
C SER A 18 16.69 -13.39 0.68
N ILE A 19 17.00 -14.05 1.78
CA ILE A 19 18.16 -13.73 2.62
C ILE A 19 19.47 -14.21 1.98
N THR A 20 19.46 -15.38 1.35
CA THR A 20 20.67 -15.99 0.77
C THR A 20 21.08 -15.38 -0.56
N ILE A 21 20.11 -15.14 -1.45
CA ILE A 21 20.38 -14.70 -2.82
C ILE A 21 20.43 -13.16 -2.91
N GLY A 22 21.50 -12.65 -3.53
CA GLY A 22 21.65 -11.21 -3.79
C GLY A 22 22.93 -10.90 -4.53
N THR A 23 23.14 -9.63 -4.86
CA THR A 23 24.27 -9.14 -5.63
C THR A 23 25.63 -9.22 -4.91
N SER A 24 25.62 -9.24 -3.58
CA SER A 24 26.81 -9.37 -2.75
C SER A 24 26.95 -10.79 -2.25
N ASP A 25 28.16 -11.33 -2.19
CA ASP A 25 28.45 -12.67 -1.70
C ASP A 25 28.11 -12.79 -0.22
N PHE A 26 27.09 -13.57 0.08
CA PHE A 26 26.68 -13.90 1.44
C PHE A 26 27.02 -15.36 1.72
N SER A 27 27.83 -15.61 2.73
CA SER A 27 28.19 -16.97 3.17
C SER A 27 27.66 -17.23 4.57
N TRP A 28 26.90 -18.31 4.71
CA TRP A 28 26.41 -18.76 6.01
C TRP A 28 27.56 -19.12 6.98
N GLU A 29 28.68 -19.63 6.47
CA GLU A 29 29.86 -19.94 7.28
C GLU A 29 30.40 -18.67 7.96
N LYS A 30 30.56 -17.59 7.19
CA LYS A 30 31.03 -16.29 7.68
C LYS A 30 30.00 -15.64 8.61
N PHE A 31 28.71 -15.81 8.31
CA PHE A 31 27.63 -15.30 9.17
C PHE A 31 27.67 -15.93 10.56
N PHE A 32 27.78 -17.27 10.65
CA PHE A 32 27.91 -17.96 11.93
C PHE A 32 29.27 -17.78 12.61
N ALA A 33 30.30 -17.40 11.86
CA ALA A 33 31.59 -17.00 12.39
C ALA A 33 31.60 -15.54 12.91
N PHE A 34 30.45 -14.84 12.88
CA PHE A 34 30.30 -13.44 13.28
C PHE A 34 31.25 -12.49 12.54
N ASP A 35 31.53 -12.79 11.24
CA ASP A 35 32.31 -11.90 10.40
C ASP A 35 31.58 -10.55 10.26
N GLN A 36 32.30 -9.47 10.61
CA GLN A 36 31.72 -8.13 10.70
C GLN A 36 31.09 -7.65 9.39
N GLN A 37 31.71 -7.94 8.25
CA GLN A 37 31.21 -7.52 6.95
C GLN A 37 29.92 -8.26 6.57
N THR A 38 29.89 -9.58 6.80
CA THR A 38 28.72 -10.41 6.53
C THR A 38 27.56 -10.05 7.44
N TRP A 39 27.84 -9.71 8.70
CA TRP A 39 26.83 -9.27 9.66
C TRP A 39 26.24 -7.90 9.31
N LEU A 40 27.05 -6.94 8.90
CA LEU A 40 26.60 -5.65 8.40
C LEU A 40 25.73 -5.80 7.15
N LEU A 41 26.17 -6.62 6.19
CA LEU A 41 25.38 -6.91 4.98
C LEU A 41 24.00 -7.50 5.31
N PHE A 42 23.94 -8.39 6.28
CA PHE A 42 22.69 -8.98 6.74
C PHE A 42 21.77 -7.90 7.35
N GLN A 43 22.28 -7.08 8.28
CA GLN A 43 21.48 -6.10 8.99
C GLN A 43 21.05 -4.91 8.13
N GLU A 44 21.92 -4.41 7.26
CA GLU A 44 21.67 -3.18 6.50
C GLU A 44 20.98 -3.42 5.16
N SER A 45 21.08 -4.62 4.59
CA SER A 45 20.55 -4.90 3.26
C SER A 45 19.56 -6.06 3.24
N ARG A 46 19.95 -7.25 3.71
CA ARG A 46 19.17 -8.48 3.53
C ARG A 46 17.90 -8.50 4.38
N LEU A 47 18.04 -8.19 5.65
CA LEU A 47 16.95 -8.20 6.61
C LEU A 47 15.93 -7.07 6.29
N PRO A 48 16.32 -5.80 6.07
CA PRO A 48 15.41 -4.74 5.70
C PRO A 48 14.62 -5.07 4.43
N ARG A 49 15.29 -5.55 3.38
CA ARG A 49 14.64 -5.96 2.14
C ARG A 49 13.59 -7.04 2.35
N THR A 50 13.95 -8.11 3.08
CA THR A 50 13.03 -9.25 3.29
C THR A 50 11.83 -8.85 4.15
N ILE A 51 12.05 -8.07 5.22
CA ILE A 51 10.97 -7.54 6.05
C ILE A 51 10.06 -6.62 5.22
N SER A 52 10.63 -5.77 4.38
CA SER A 52 9.86 -4.86 3.52
C SER A 52 8.97 -5.62 2.54
N ILE A 53 9.47 -6.68 1.92
CA ILE A 53 8.68 -7.55 1.03
C ILE A 53 7.49 -8.15 1.79
N LEU A 54 7.72 -8.70 2.98
CA LEU A 54 6.68 -9.32 3.79
C LEU A 54 5.62 -8.30 4.24
N LEU A 55 6.04 -7.14 4.74
CA LEU A 55 5.14 -6.10 5.21
C LEU A 55 4.33 -5.48 4.06
N ALA A 56 4.99 -5.12 2.96
CA ALA A 56 4.32 -4.54 1.80
C ALA A 56 3.34 -5.54 1.17
N ALA A 57 3.77 -6.78 0.92
CA ALA A 57 2.92 -7.78 0.30
C ALA A 57 1.71 -8.14 1.18
N SER A 58 1.90 -8.34 2.48
CA SER A 58 0.80 -8.70 3.39
C SER A 58 -0.19 -7.55 3.56
N SER A 59 0.29 -6.32 3.77
CA SER A 59 -0.58 -5.16 3.96
C SER A 59 -1.34 -4.78 2.68
N MET A 60 -0.69 -4.85 1.51
CA MET A 60 -1.35 -4.59 0.22
C MET A 60 -2.36 -5.68 -0.14
N SER A 61 -2.09 -6.94 0.19
CA SER A 61 -3.06 -8.03 0.01
C SER A 61 -4.31 -7.81 0.85
N MET A 62 -4.15 -7.37 2.11
CA MET A 62 -5.29 -7.03 2.96
C MET A 62 -6.03 -5.79 2.49
N ALA A 63 -5.33 -4.78 2.00
CA ALA A 63 -5.95 -3.61 1.36
C ALA A 63 -6.78 -4.02 0.13
N GLY A 64 -6.27 -4.96 -0.68
CA GLY A 64 -6.99 -5.53 -1.81
C GLY A 64 -8.27 -6.25 -1.38
N LEU A 65 -8.21 -7.09 -0.37
CA LEU A 65 -9.39 -7.78 0.18
C LEU A 65 -10.44 -6.80 0.71
N LEU A 66 -10.02 -5.74 1.41
CA LEU A 66 -10.94 -4.68 1.85
C LEU A 66 -11.62 -4.00 0.68
N MET A 67 -10.85 -3.66 -0.38
CA MET A 67 -11.42 -3.06 -1.58
C MET A 67 -12.44 -3.98 -2.26
N GLN A 68 -12.15 -5.25 -2.41
CA GLN A 68 -13.07 -6.24 -2.96
C GLN A 68 -14.34 -6.36 -2.12
N THR A 69 -14.20 -6.34 -0.80
CA THR A 69 -15.34 -6.38 0.14
C THR A 69 -16.24 -5.15 0.02
N ILE A 70 -15.65 -3.94 -0.02
CA ILE A 70 -16.42 -2.68 -0.10
C ILE A 70 -17.13 -2.56 -1.45
N THR A 71 -16.42 -2.85 -2.53
CA THR A 71 -16.94 -2.69 -3.88
C THR A 71 -17.82 -3.86 -4.31
N GLN A 72 -17.85 -4.95 -3.53
CA GLN A 72 -18.49 -6.21 -3.90
C GLN A 72 -18.03 -6.72 -5.29
N ASN A 73 -16.77 -6.44 -5.61
CA ASN A 73 -16.17 -6.77 -6.90
C ASN A 73 -14.78 -7.38 -6.69
N GLN A 74 -14.59 -8.62 -7.14
CA GLN A 74 -13.32 -9.34 -7.01
C GLN A 74 -12.18 -8.74 -7.85
N PHE A 75 -12.49 -7.89 -8.83
CA PHE A 75 -11.50 -7.21 -9.66
C PHE A 75 -11.05 -5.86 -9.09
N ALA A 76 -11.63 -5.42 -7.97
CA ALA A 76 -11.22 -4.19 -7.35
C ALA A 76 -9.83 -4.32 -6.71
N ALA A 77 -9.01 -3.30 -6.90
CA ALA A 77 -7.68 -3.18 -6.33
C ALA A 77 -7.60 -1.93 -5.44
N PRO A 78 -6.61 -1.81 -4.56
CA PRO A 78 -6.42 -0.61 -3.75
C PRO A 78 -6.31 0.67 -4.59
N SER A 79 -5.74 0.59 -5.79
CA SER A 79 -5.58 1.71 -6.72
C SER A 79 -6.88 2.16 -7.40
N THR A 80 -7.97 1.36 -7.38
CA THR A 80 -9.22 1.68 -8.08
C THR A 80 -9.96 2.91 -7.53
N VAL A 81 -9.61 3.41 -6.35
CA VAL A 81 -10.20 4.62 -5.73
C VAL A 81 -9.29 5.84 -5.90
N GLY A 82 -8.23 5.72 -6.69
CA GLY A 82 -7.30 6.81 -6.97
C GLY A 82 -6.29 7.08 -5.84
N THR A 83 -6.21 6.23 -4.82
CA THR A 83 -5.29 6.42 -3.68
C THR A 83 -3.83 6.49 -4.11
N THR A 84 -3.44 5.65 -5.06
CA THR A 84 -2.07 5.62 -5.61
C THR A 84 -1.74 6.88 -6.38
N GLU A 85 -2.64 7.32 -7.29
CA GLU A 85 -2.43 8.55 -8.07
C GLU A 85 -2.45 9.79 -7.18
N ALA A 86 -3.30 9.83 -6.17
CA ALA A 86 -3.32 10.88 -5.17
C ALA A 86 -2.02 10.92 -4.34
N ALA A 87 -1.45 9.77 -3.99
CA ALA A 87 -0.15 9.71 -3.33
C ALA A 87 0.98 10.25 -4.22
N LYS A 88 0.99 9.90 -5.53
CA LYS A 88 1.92 10.46 -6.53
C LYS A 88 1.79 11.98 -6.61
N LEU A 89 0.57 12.49 -6.68
CA LEU A 89 0.30 13.92 -6.68
C LEU A 89 0.88 14.58 -5.43
N GLY A 90 0.67 14.00 -4.26
CA GLY A 90 1.24 14.51 -3.01
C GLY A 90 2.77 14.56 -3.03
N MET A 91 3.44 13.53 -3.57
CA MET A 91 4.90 13.55 -3.72
C MET A 91 5.37 14.68 -4.67
N VAL A 92 4.71 14.85 -5.81
CA VAL A 92 5.04 15.93 -6.76
C VAL A 92 4.83 17.30 -6.10
N LEU A 93 3.72 17.48 -5.38
CA LEU A 93 3.45 18.71 -4.63
C LEU A 93 4.49 18.96 -3.53
N SER A 94 4.98 17.93 -2.87
CA SER A 94 6.02 18.08 -1.85
C SER A 94 7.31 18.69 -2.40
N LEU A 95 7.70 18.31 -3.62
CA LEU A 95 8.89 18.87 -4.28
C LEU A 95 8.66 20.25 -4.85
N PHE A 96 7.43 20.54 -5.25
CA PHE A 96 7.08 21.90 -5.67
C PHE A 96 7.19 22.88 -4.50
N VAL A 97 6.71 22.49 -3.31
CA VAL A 97 6.75 23.33 -2.10
C VAL A 97 8.15 23.33 -1.46
N PHE A 98 8.81 22.18 -1.45
CA PHE A 98 10.12 21.96 -0.86
C PHE A 98 11.05 21.23 -1.84
N PRO A 99 11.86 21.92 -2.65
CA PRO A 99 12.74 21.29 -3.64
C PRO A 99 13.71 20.26 -3.05
N SER A 100 14.08 20.41 -1.78
CA SER A 100 14.93 19.49 -1.03
C SER A 100 14.13 18.65 0.00
N ALA A 101 12.88 18.30 -0.33
CA ALA A 101 12.01 17.56 0.59
C ALA A 101 12.67 16.26 1.08
N SER A 102 12.70 16.09 2.39
CA SER A 102 13.12 14.84 3.03
C SER A 102 12.11 13.71 2.73
N LEU A 103 12.54 12.46 2.92
CA LEU A 103 11.65 11.32 2.74
C LEU A 103 10.37 11.46 3.58
N THR A 104 10.50 11.86 4.84
CA THR A 104 9.37 12.08 5.75
C THR A 104 8.40 13.14 5.24
N GLN A 105 8.90 14.25 4.69
CA GLN A 105 8.05 15.29 4.08
C GLN A 105 7.28 14.74 2.88
N LYS A 106 7.94 14.01 1.98
CA LYS A 106 7.28 13.35 0.85
C LYS A 106 6.18 12.39 1.32
N MET A 107 6.46 11.62 2.37
CA MET A 107 5.47 10.71 2.98
C MET A 107 4.26 11.45 3.52
N LEU A 108 4.46 12.53 4.27
CA LEU A 108 3.36 13.32 4.82
C LEU A 108 2.48 13.93 3.73
N PHE A 109 3.09 14.47 2.67
CA PHE A 109 2.35 15.02 1.53
C PHE A 109 1.60 13.93 0.77
N ALA A 110 2.22 12.79 0.49
CA ALA A 110 1.57 11.69 -0.21
C ALA A 110 0.42 11.09 0.61
N PHE A 111 0.63 10.89 1.91
CA PHE A 111 -0.41 10.40 2.81
C PHE A 111 -1.56 11.41 2.94
N GLY A 112 -1.25 12.68 3.18
CA GLY A 112 -2.26 13.74 3.28
C GLY A 112 -3.07 13.89 1.99
N SER A 113 -2.40 13.87 0.84
CA SER A 113 -3.04 13.90 -0.48
C SER A 113 -3.92 12.67 -0.70
N SER A 114 -3.42 11.48 -0.41
CA SER A 114 -4.18 10.24 -0.57
C SER A 114 -5.45 10.24 0.30
N ILE A 115 -5.36 10.66 1.56
CA ILE A 115 -6.54 10.78 2.43
C ILE A 115 -7.50 11.84 1.88
N LEU A 116 -7.01 13.03 1.53
CA LEU A 116 -7.83 14.12 1.04
C LEU A 116 -8.64 13.68 -0.20
N PHE A 117 -7.97 13.10 -1.19
CA PHE A 117 -8.62 12.65 -2.42
C PHE A 117 -9.54 11.45 -2.19
N THR A 118 -9.23 10.57 -1.23
CA THR A 118 -10.16 9.51 -0.81
C THR A 118 -11.42 10.08 -0.17
N LEU A 119 -11.30 11.11 0.68
CA LEU A 119 -12.45 11.79 1.26
C LEU A 119 -13.27 12.52 0.19
N PHE A 120 -12.63 13.16 -0.79
CA PHE A 120 -13.34 13.73 -1.94
C PHE A 120 -14.08 12.67 -2.75
N PHE A 121 -13.47 11.53 -3.01
CA PHE A 121 -14.13 10.41 -3.68
C PHE A 121 -15.35 9.93 -2.91
N LEU A 122 -15.25 9.75 -1.59
CA LEU A 122 -16.36 9.37 -0.74
C LEU A 122 -17.49 10.42 -0.74
N ALA A 123 -17.13 11.70 -0.63
CA ALA A 123 -18.11 12.79 -0.70
C ALA A 123 -18.82 12.80 -2.06
N PHE A 124 -18.06 12.64 -3.15
CA PHE A 124 -18.64 12.54 -4.50
C PHE A 124 -19.64 11.38 -4.59
N MET A 125 -19.27 10.20 -4.12
CA MET A 125 -20.13 9.01 -4.14
C MET A 125 -21.41 9.20 -3.33
N THR A 126 -21.34 9.92 -2.21
CA THR A 126 -22.53 10.21 -1.38
C THR A 126 -23.46 11.25 -2.02
N ILE A 127 -22.90 12.32 -2.62
CA ILE A 127 -23.66 13.39 -3.26
C ILE A 127 -24.41 12.86 -4.50
N PHE A 128 -23.75 12.08 -5.33
CA PHE A 128 -24.33 11.55 -6.56
C PHE A 128 -25.15 10.28 -6.35
N SER A 129 -25.31 9.83 -5.09
CA SER A 129 -26.16 8.69 -4.72
C SER A 129 -25.95 7.47 -5.64
N VAL A 130 -24.70 7.10 -5.90
CA VAL A 130 -24.38 5.96 -6.77
C VAL A 130 -24.97 4.70 -6.15
N LYS A 131 -26.09 4.22 -6.73
CA LYS A 131 -26.88 3.10 -6.20
C LYS A 131 -26.22 1.75 -6.51
N GLU A 132 -25.58 1.67 -7.67
CA GLU A 132 -25.04 0.42 -8.18
C GLU A 132 -23.57 0.27 -7.78
N ARG A 133 -23.25 -0.71 -6.94
CA ARG A 133 -21.88 -0.92 -6.42
C ARG A 133 -20.85 -1.25 -7.47
N TRP A 134 -21.26 -1.90 -8.57
CA TRP A 134 -20.36 -2.20 -9.69
C TRP A 134 -19.84 -0.94 -10.40
N MET A 135 -20.53 0.19 -10.28
CA MET A 135 -20.08 1.49 -10.79
C MET A 135 -18.93 2.09 -9.99
N LEU A 136 -18.77 1.71 -8.72
CA LEU A 136 -17.73 2.27 -7.85
C LEU A 136 -16.31 2.09 -8.42
N PRO A 137 -15.89 0.90 -8.87
CA PRO A 137 -14.59 0.73 -9.52
C PRO A 137 -14.47 1.52 -10.83
N LEU A 138 -15.53 1.60 -11.63
CA LEU A 138 -15.52 2.34 -12.90
C LEU A 138 -15.31 3.85 -12.66
N ILE A 139 -16.08 4.43 -11.75
CA ILE A 139 -15.93 5.83 -11.36
C ILE A 139 -14.54 6.06 -10.76
N GLY A 140 -14.06 5.13 -9.96
CA GLY A 140 -12.74 5.18 -9.36
C GLY A 140 -11.61 5.20 -10.39
N ILE A 141 -11.70 4.40 -11.45
CA ILE A 141 -10.72 4.40 -12.55
C ILE A 141 -10.72 5.75 -13.27
N ILE A 142 -11.88 6.32 -13.57
CA ILE A 142 -12.00 7.64 -14.21
C ILE A 142 -11.40 8.72 -13.29
N TYR A 143 -11.78 8.68 -12.02
CA TYR A 143 -11.27 9.60 -11.00
C TYR A 143 -9.74 9.51 -10.86
N SER A 144 -9.22 8.30 -10.80
CA SER A 144 -7.78 8.00 -10.78
C SER A 144 -7.08 8.56 -12.02
N GLY A 145 -7.66 8.35 -13.20
CA GLY A 145 -7.14 8.88 -14.46
C GLY A 145 -7.06 10.42 -14.47
N ILE A 146 -8.06 11.10 -13.93
CA ILE A 146 -8.06 12.56 -13.82
C ILE A 146 -6.92 13.04 -12.91
N ILE A 147 -6.77 12.43 -11.73
CA ILE A 147 -5.68 12.78 -10.78
C ILE A 147 -4.32 12.52 -11.42
N GLY A 148 -4.16 11.34 -12.08
CA GLY A 148 -2.92 10.97 -12.77
C GLY A 148 -2.55 11.98 -13.85
N SER A 149 -3.50 12.36 -14.71
CA SER A 149 -3.27 13.35 -15.76
C SER A 149 -2.87 14.72 -15.20
N VAL A 150 -3.52 15.18 -14.13
CA VAL A 150 -3.14 16.42 -13.45
C VAL A 150 -1.72 16.31 -12.88
N THR A 151 -1.39 15.19 -12.26
CA THR A 151 -0.06 14.92 -11.71
C THR A 151 1.02 14.97 -12.80
N GLU A 152 0.77 14.35 -13.94
CA GLU A 152 1.70 14.34 -15.08
C GLU A 152 1.91 15.74 -15.67
N VAL A 153 0.84 16.53 -15.83
CA VAL A 153 0.94 17.92 -16.30
C VAL A 153 1.80 18.75 -15.36
N ILE A 154 1.60 18.63 -14.05
CA ILE A 154 2.41 19.35 -13.04
C ILE A 154 3.86 18.85 -13.10
N ALA A 155 4.09 17.55 -13.11
CA ALA A 155 5.43 16.97 -13.18
C ALA A 155 6.18 17.40 -14.44
N TYR A 156 5.50 17.43 -15.59
CA TYR A 156 6.07 17.92 -16.85
C TYR A 156 6.44 19.41 -16.80
N ARG A 157 5.53 20.24 -16.30
CA ARG A 157 5.71 21.69 -16.19
C ARG A 157 6.93 22.07 -15.33
N PHE A 158 7.22 21.30 -14.31
CA PHE A 158 8.30 21.55 -13.36
C PHE A 158 9.53 20.67 -13.55
N ASN A 159 9.62 19.91 -14.66
CA ASN A 159 10.71 18.99 -14.97
C ASN A 159 10.91 17.89 -13.91
N LEU A 160 9.84 17.45 -13.26
CA LEU A 160 9.86 16.43 -12.21
C LEU A 160 9.54 15.02 -12.72
N VAL A 161 9.34 14.84 -14.04
CA VAL A 161 8.93 13.56 -14.65
C VAL A 161 9.90 12.42 -14.32
N GLN A 162 11.22 12.69 -14.44
CA GLN A 162 12.24 11.67 -14.13
C GLN A 162 12.22 11.27 -12.64
N SER A 163 12.09 12.26 -11.76
CA SER A 163 11.97 12.01 -10.32
C SER A 163 10.70 11.23 -9.99
N MET A 164 9.58 11.60 -10.60
CA MET A 164 8.32 10.88 -10.44
C MET A 164 8.43 9.44 -10.90
N THR A 165 9.01 9.19 -12.07
CA THR A 165 9.22 7.85 -12.60
C THR A 165 10.12 7.01 -11.69
N ALA A 166 11.20 7.57 -11.18
CA ALA A 166 12.10 6.89 -10.27
C ALA A 166 11.42 6.46 -8.97
N TRP A 167 10.48 7.26 -8.44
CA TRP A 167 9.75 6.91 -7.21
C TRP A 167 8.56 5.98 -7.44
N THR A 168 8.00 5.97 -8.64
CA THR A 168 6.90 5.06 -8.98
C THR A 168 7.38 3.70 -9.46
N GLN A 169 8.66 3.57 -9.82
CA GLN A 169 9.25 2.26 -10.08
C GLN A 169 9.44 1.50 -8.78
N GLY A 170 8.62 0.50 -8.55
CA GLY A 170 8.71 -0.36 -7.38
C GLY A 170 10.06 -1.10 -7.31
N SER A 171 10.82 -0.93 -6.23
CA SER A 171 12.08 -1.62 -6.03
C SER A 171 12.36 -1.89 -4.55
N PHE A 172 12.46 -3.17 -4.22
CA PHE A 172 12.90 -3.60 -2.89
C PHE A 172 14.43 -3.61 -2.72
N SER A 173 15.19 -3.44 -3.82
CA SER A 173 16.65 -3.48 -3.77
C SER A 173 17.28 -2.21 -3.25
N MET A 174 16.54 -1.09 -3.26
CA MET A 174 17.03 0.22 -2.81
C MET A 174 16.67 0.54 -1.36
N ILE A 175 15.94 -0.36 -0.69
CA ILE A 175 15.52 -0.14 0.70
C ILE A 175 16.71 -0.32 1.63
N GLN A 176 17.05 0.75 2.34
CA GLN A 176 18.09 0.79 3.36
C GLN A 176 17.50 0.82 4.76
N THR A 177 18.35 0.62 5.77
CA THR A 177 18.03 0.82 7.18
C THR A 177 17.39 2.20 7.39
N HIS A 178 16.39 2.30 8.26
CA HIS A 178 15.57 3.48 8.56
C HIS A 178 14.53 3.91 7.50
N GLN A 179 14.44 3.25 6.35
CA GLN A 179 13.39 3.52 5.37
C GLN A 179 12.23 2.54 5.47
N TYR A 180 12.50 1.28 5.77
CA TYR A 180 11.48 0.24 5.90
C TYR A 180 10.62 0.34 7.15
N GLU A 181 11.06 1.12 8.14
CA GLU A 181 10.33 1.29 9.41
C GLU A 181 8.91 1.83 9.19
N TRP A 182 8.72 2.67 8.19
CA TRP A 182 7.40 3.19 7.84
C TRP A 182 6.42 2.10 7.39
N LEU A 183 6.91 0.99 6.83
CA LEU A 183 6.08 -0.15 6.45
C LEU A 183 5.43 -0.84 7.65
N PHE A 184 5.95 -0.66 8.87
CA PHE A 184 5.28 -1.13 10.08
C PHE A 184 3.92 -0.47 10.31
N LEU A 185 3.66 0.70 9.72
CA LEU A 185 2.31 1.27 9.70
C LEU A 185 1.32 0.35 8.94
N GLY A 186 1.80 -0.46 8.00
CA GLY A 186 1.01 -1.52 7.38
C GLY A 186 0.52 -2.59 8.35
N LEU A 187 1.18 -2.79 9.49
CA LEU A 187 0.67 -3.68 10.54
C LEU A 187 -0.67 -3.18 11.12
N ILE A 188 -0.93 -1.88 11.07
CA ILE A 188 -2.20 -1.31 11.54
C ILE A 188 -3.36 -1.92 10.76
N ILE A 189 -3.24 -2.03 9.43
CA ILE A 189 -4.28 -2.65 8.60
C ILE A 189 -4.41 -4.14 8.93
N LEU A 190 -3.29 -4.85 9.11
CA LEU A 190 -3.31 -6.28 9.44
C LEU A 190 -4.03 -6.52 10.77
N ILE A 191 -3.70 -5.75 11.80
CA ILE A 191 -4.33 -5.84 13.12
C ILE A 191 -5.80 -5.44 13.05
N ALA A 192 -6.14 -4.37 12.32
CA ALA A 192 -7.52 -3.93 12.16
C ALA A 192 -8.38 -4.99 11.42
N VAL A 193 -7.87 -5.54 10.31
CA VAL A 193 -8.59 -6.58 9.56
C VAL A 193 -8.73 -7.86 10.40
N TRP A 194 -7.70 -8.26 11.14
CA TRP A 194 -7.76 -9.40 12.03
C TRP A 194 -8.80 -9.20 13.14
N LYS A 195 -8.79 -8.06 13.82
CA LYS A 195 -9.72 -7.72 14.90
C LYS A 195 -11.16 -7.63 14.43
N PHE A 196 -11.40 -7.08 13.24
CA PHE A 196 -12.72 -6.89 12.65
C PHE A 196 -13.06 -7.92 11.56
N SER A 197 -12.34 -9.05 11.51
CA SER A 197 -12.47 -10.05 10.45
C SER A 197 -13.91 -10.58 10.29
N GLN A 198 -14.60 -10.84 11.40
CA GLN A 198 -16.01 -11.29 11.37
C GLN A 198 -16.93 -10.20 10.78
N THR A 199 -16.72 -8.96 11.17
CA THR A 199 -17.50 -7.80 10.69
C THR A 199 -17.30 -7.58 9.19
N PHE A 200 -16.05 -7.66 8.70
CA PHE A 200 -15.76 -7.59 7.27
C PHE A 200 -16.32 -8.79 6.50
N THR A 201 -16.35 -9.98 7.10
CA THR A 201 -16.99 -11.15 6.49
C THR A 201 -18.50 -10.94 6.32
N ILE A 202 -19.16 -10.33 7.31
CA ILE A 202 -20.60 -9.99 7.19
C ILE A 202 -20.83 -8.91 6.14
N MET A 203 -19.92 -7.92 6.00
CA MET A 203 -20.00 -6.90 4.94
C MET A 203 -20.00 -7.52 3.52
N ASN A 204 -19.35 -8.67 3.33
CA ASN A 204 -19.39 -9.39 2.04
C ASN A 204 -20.80 -9.88 1.65
N LEU A 205 -21.74 -9.98 2.61
CA LEU A 205 -23.14 -10.33 2.33
C LEU A 205 -23.94 -9.16 1.73
N GLY A 206 -23.33 -7.99 1.65
CA GLY A 206 -23.94 -6.78 1.12
C GLY A 206 -24.51 -5.85 2.18
N LYS A 207 -24.86 -4.63 1.74
CA LYS A 207 -25.28 -3.52 2.64
C LYS A 207 -26.55 -3.86 3.41
N GLU A 208 -27.60 -4.28 2.71
CA GLU A 208 -28.92 -4.54 3.30
C GLU A 208 -28.84 -5.65 4.38
N THR A 209 -28.14 -6.73 4.06
CA THR A 209 -27.94 -7.84 5.00
C THR A 209 -27.09 -7.42 6.20
N SER A 210 -26.03 -6.66 5.98
CA SER A 210 -25.16 -6.19 7.06
C SER A 210 -25.88 -5.23 8.01
N GLU A 211 -26.66 -4.31 7.47
CA GLU A 211 -27.43 -3.35 8.27
C GLU A 211 -28.56 -4.06 9.05
N SER A 212 -29.21 -5.07 8.48
CA SER A 212 -30.20 -5.88 9.19
C SER A 212 -29.60 -6.70 10.34
N LEU A 213 -28.32 -7.02 10.27
CA LEU A 213 -27.54 -7.65 11.35
C LEU A 213 -26.96 -6.64 12.35
N GLY A 214 -27.33 -5.37 12.27
CA GLY A 214 -26.92 -4.33 13.20
C GLY A 214 -25.55 -3.72 12.94
N ILE A 215 -24.96 -3.97 11.77
CA ILE A 215 -23.65 -3.43 11.41
C ILE A 215 -23.82 -2.09 10.69
N SER A 216 -23.12 -1.05 11.16
CA SER A 216 -23.05 0.24 10.48
C SER A 216 -22.15 0.16 9.24
N TYR A 217 -22.71 -0.29 8.11
CA TYR A 217 -21.99 -0.50 6.86
C TYR A 217 -21.20 0.74 6.41
N SER A 218 -21.82 1.92 6.45
CA SER A 218 -21.19 3.18 6.02
C SER A 218 -19.96 3.57 6.86
N LEU A 219 -19.96 3.28 8.16
CA LEU A 219 -18.82 3.56 9.03
C LEU A 219 -17.64 2.63 8.70
N LEU A 220 -17.92 1.35 8.50
CA LEU A 220 -16.90 0.37 8.16
C LEU A 220 -16.32 0.59 6.76
N GLU A 221 -17.14 1.00 5.81
CA GLU A 221 -16.71 1.40 4.46
C GLU A 221 -15.69 2.55 4.53
N LYS A 222 -15.98 3.60 5.29
CA LYS A 222 -15.08 4.74 5.49
C LYS A 222 -13.78 4.32 6.18
N LEU A 223 -13.89 3.50 7.23
CA LEU A 223 -12.73 2.98 7.95
C LEU A 223 -11.85 2.11 7.04
N ALA A 224 -12.45 1.24 6.25
CA ALA A 224 -11.71 0.39 5.32
C ALA A 224 -11.01 1.21 4.22
N LEU A 225 -11.67 2.22 3.65
CA LEU A 225 -11.05 3.12 2.67
C LEU A 225 -9.92 3.95 3.28
N PHE A 226 -10.05 4.38 4.53
CA PHE A 226 -8.98 5.05 5.26
C PHE A 226 -7.75 4.11 5.43
N LEU A 227 -7.98 2.85 5.82
CA LEU A 227 -6.92 1.86 5.96
C LEU A 227 -6.24 1.56 4.61
N VAL A 228 -7.01 1.48 3.54
CA VAL A 228 -6.48 1.30 2.18
C VAL A 228 -5.62 2.51 1.78
N ALA A 229 -6.10 3.74 1.99
CA ALA A 229 -5.36 4.95 1.68
C ALA A 229 -4.03 5.04 2.47
N LEU A 230 -4.06 4.69 3.75
CA LEU A 230 -2.86 4.64 4.59
C LEU A 230 -1.85 3.62 4.04
N THR A 231 -2.29 2.42 3.77
CA THR A 231 -1.42 1.33 3.30
C THR A 231 -0.81 1.64 1.94
N THR A 232 -1.62 2.10 0.98
CA THR A 232 -1.14 2.42 -0.37
C THR A 232 -0.15 3.57 -0.35
N SER A 233 -0.39 4.61 0.45
CA SER A 233 0.52 5.75 0.56
C SER A 233 1.87 5.34 1.13
N VAL A 234 1.86 4.58 2.23
CA VAL A 234 3.09 4.12 2.89
C VAL A 234 3.87 3.19 1.95
N THR A 235 3.21 2.21 1.35
CA THR A 235 3.87 1.24 0.45
C THR A 235 4.43 1.93 -0.78
N MET A 236 3.67 2.85 -1.38
CA MET A 236 4.09 3.56 -2.57
C MET A 236 5.36 4.39 -2.36
N ILE A 237 5.48 5.06 -1.20
CA ILE A 237 6.63 5.92 -0.95
C ILE A 237 7.87 5.13 -0.57
N THR A 238 7.69 4.00 0.14
CA THR A 238 8.81 3.19 0.61
C THR A 238 9.34 2.22 -0.44
N VAL A 239 8.45 1.67 -1.24
CA VAL A 239 8.78 0.60 -2.21
C VAL A 239 8.57 1.05 -3.65
N GLY A 240 7.65 1.98 -3.89
CA GLY A 240 7.14 2.35 -5.21
C GLY A 240 5.76 1.75 -5.49
N ALA A 241 5.20 2.05 -6.68
CA ALA A 241 3.86 1.62 -7.09
C ALA A 241 3.90 0.32 -7.89
#